data_ef267c4a3889dbb6dab4e5b9dfa04c1d
#
_entry.id   ef267c4a3889dbb6dab4e5b9dfa04c1d
#
_cell.length_a   1.000
_cell.length_b   1.000
_cell.length_c   1.000
_cell.angle_alpha   90.00
_cell.angle_beta   90.00
_cell.angle_gamma   90.00
#
_symmetry.space_group_name_H-M   'P 1'
#
loop_
_entity.id
_entity.type
_entity.pdbx_description
1 polymer ?
#
loop_
_entity_poly.entity_id
_entity_poly.type
_entity_poly.pdbx_seq_one_letter_code
_entity_poly.pdbx_strand_id
1 'polypeptide(L)'
;MRDTGTARGEKKYMQEYIMVTGIILKQSPVAEYDRHISLLTRERGKLSVFARGARRPGNKLAAATNPLSFGRFKLYEGKSSYTLAEAEIQNYFEELRTDYIGACYGMYFAEVADYYTRENNDESQMLKLLYQSLRAISAASLPNPLVRCVFECKAIAVNGEFPGPPTDRKLEESTVYALRYIEASPVEKLYTFTVTDAVLAELEQIAEEYMKRYVGHTFRSLEVLKTLS
;
A
#
# COMPACT_ATOMS: atom_id res chain seq x y z
N MET A 1 -8.38 -60.09 34.38
CA MET A 1 -9.07 -59.34 33.30
C MET A 1 -8.38 -58.02 33.17
N ARG A 2 -7.61 -57.82 32.10
CA ARG A 2 -6.77 -56.64 31.93
C ARG A 2 -7.53 -55.66 31.08
N ASP A 3 -7.77 -54.49 31.61
CA ASP A 3 -8.37 -53.39 30.88
C ASP A 3 -7.26 -52.56 30.23
N THR A 4 -7.19 -52.60 28.90
CA THR A 4 -6.24 -51.85 28.11
C THR A 4 -6.92 -50.58 27.59
N GLY A 5 -6.85 -49.54 28.42
CA GLY A 5 -7.26 -48.19 28.00
C GLY A 5 -6.34 -47.63 26.92
N THR A 6 -6.82 -47.61 25.70
CA THR A 6 -6.14 -47.01 24.53
C THR A 6 -6.16 -45.50 24.67
N ALA A 7 -5.03 -44.92 25.04
CA ALA A 7 -4.81 -43.46 24.97
C ALA A 7 -4.81 -43.02 23.49
N ARG A 8 -5.90 -42.42 23.03
CA ARG A 8 -5.92 -41.66 21.76
C ARG A 8 -5.05 -40.43 21.92
N GLY A 9 -3.82 -40.54 21.43
CA GLY A 9 -2.97 -39.37 21.25
C GLY A 9 -3.58 -38.40 20.24
N GLU A 10 -4.10 -37.29 20.73
CA GLU A 10 -4.43 -36.13 19.87
C GLU A 10 -3.16 -35.65 19.22
N LYS A 11 -2.95 -35.96 17.95
CA LYS A 11 -1.96 -35.30 17.09
C LYS A 11 -2.39 -33.84 16.98
N LYS A 12 -1.87 -33.00 17.86
CA LYS A 12 -1.92 -31.55 17.72
C LYS A 12 -1.15 -31.22 16.44
N TYR A 13 -1.84 -31.13 15.30
CA TYR A 13 -1.27 -30.61 14.06
C TYR A 13 -0.79 -29.21 14.38
N MET A 14 0.52 -29.02 14.46
CA MET A 14 1.10 -27.67 14.52
C MET A 14 0.72 -27.01 13.18
N GLN A 15 -0.20 -26.08 13.26
CA GLN A 15 -0.61 -25.30 12.10
C GLN A 15 0.60 -24.49 11.65
N GLU A 16 1.09 -24.76 10.44
CA GLU A 16 2.21 -24.04 9.87
C GLU A 16 1.84 -22.57 9.73
N TYR A 17 2.78 -21.69 10.06
CA TYR A 17 2.62 -20.26 9.89
C TYR A 17 3.70 -19.72 8.98
N ILE A 18 3.39 -18.61 8.32
CA ILE A 18 4.35 -17.82 7.56
C ILE A 18 4.57 -16.47 8.24
N MET A 19 5.77 -15.93 8.08
CA MET A 19 6.11 -14.56 8.47
C MET A 19 6.25 -13.73 7.21
N VAL A 20 5.52 -12.63 7.14
CA VAL A 20 5.60 -11.71 6.01
C VAL A 20 5.83 -10.28 6.48
N THR A 21 6.50 -9.48 5.65
CA THR A 21 6.68 -8.04 5.86
C THR A 21 5.78 -7.30 4.88
N GLY A 22 4.97 -6.38 5.37
CA GLY A 22 4.03 -5.70 4.48
C GLY A 22 3.33 -4.51 5.10
N ILE A 23 2.37 -3.98 4.35
CA ILE A 23 1.53 -2.83 4.71
C ILE A 23 0.05 -3.17 4.49
N ILE A 24 -0.80 -2.73 5.40
CA ILE A 24 -2.25 -2.89 5.26
C ILE A 24 -2.79 -1.84 4.31
N LEU A 25 -3.38 -2.28 3.20
CA LEU A 25 -3.97 -1.40 2.18
C LEU A 25 -5.37 -0.95 2.57
N LYS A 26 -6.20 -1.88 3.02
CA LYS A 26 -7.58 -1.63 3.45
C LYS A 26 -8.05 -2.61 4.50
N GLN A 27 -9.10 -2.23 5.20
CA GLN A 27 -9.78 -3.07 6.16
C GLN A 27 -11.30 -2.95 6.00
N SER A 28 -12.01 -4.02 6.33
CA SER A 28 -13.47 -4.04 6.42
C SER A 28 -13.92 -4.84 7.64
N PRO A 29 -15.02 -4.45 8.30
CA PRO A 29 -15.59 -5.25 9.38
C PRO A 29 -16.18 -6.54 8.82
N VAL A 30 -16.00 -7.64 9.56
CA VAL A 30 -16.62 -8.94 9.29
C VAL A 30 -17.19 -9.45 10.59
N ALA A 31 -18.44 -9.92 10.54
CA ALA A 31 -19.17 -10.28 11.75
C ALA A 31 -19.09 -9.20 12.84
N GLU A 32 -19.26 -9.59 14.12
CA GLU A 32 -19.35 -8.61 15.21
C GLU A 32 -17.98 -8.06 15.62
N TYR A 33 -16.94 -8.92 15.68
CA TYR A 33 -15.64 -8.57 16.26
C TYR A 33 -14.45 -8.75 15.33
N ASP A 34 -14.64 -9.25 14.13
CA ASP A 34 -13.55 -9.57 13.21
C ASP A 34 -13.31 -8.45 12.18
N ARG A 35 -12.13 -8.46 11.60
CA ARG A 35 -11.76 -7.65 10.43
C ARG A 35 -11.27 -8.54 9.30
N HIS A 36 -11.60 -8.15 8.09
CA HIS A 36 -10.92 -8.59 6.89
C HIS A 36 -9.96 -7.49 6.46
N ILE A 37 -8.70 -7.82 6.20
CA ILE A 37 -7.67 -6.88 5.75
C ILE A 37 -7.07 -7.34 4.42
N SER A 38 -6.75 -6.38 3.56
CA SER A 38 -5.91 -6.56 2.38
C SER A 38 -4.49 -6.15 2.78
N LEU A 39 -3.56 -7.09 2.74
CA LEU A 39 -2.17 -6.93 3.17
C LEU A 39 -1.24 -7.07 1.97
N LEU A 40 -0.57 -6.00 1.57
CA LEU A 40 0.48 -6.04 0.54
C LEU A 40 1.79 -6.46 1.19
N THR A 41 2.37 -7.56 0.73
CA THR A 41 3.56 -8.17 1.32
C THR A 41 4.72 -8.23 0.33
N ARG A 42 5.94 -8.28 0.87
CA ARG A 42 7.16 -8.48 0.10
C ARG A 42 7.27 -9.92 -0.43
N GLU A 43 6.81 -10.89 0.37
CA GLU A 43 7.10 -12.31 0.15
C GLU A 43 6.04 -13.04 -0.68
N ARG A 44 4.79 -12.52 -0.68
CA ARG A 44 3.63 -13.23 -1.25
C ARG A 44 2.67 -12.33 -2.04
N GLY A 45 3.09 -11.09 -2.38
CA GLY A 45 2.20 -10.13 -3.02
C GLY A 45 1.06 -9.69 -2.11
N LYS A 46 -0.12 -9.48 -2.65
CA LYS A 46 -1.29 -9.02 -1.90
C LYS A 46 -2.09 -10.19 -1.33
N LEU A 47 -2.26 -10.22 -0.01
CA LEU A 47 -2.95 -11.28 0.72
C LEU A 47 -4.29 -10.83 1.27
N SER A 48 -5.26 -11.76 1.25
CA SER A 48 -6.56 -11.65 1.93
C SER A 48 -6.45 -12.29 3.31
N VAL A 49 -6.59 -11.49 4.38
CA VAL A 49 -6.29 -11.93 5.74
C VAL A 49 -7.45 -11.61 6.69
N PHE A 50 -7.88 -12.59 7.49
CA PHE A 50 -8.84 -12.42 8.57
C PHE A 50 -8.14 -12.16 9.90
N ALA A 51 -8.49 -11.08 10.57
CA ALA A 51 -8.01 -10.72 11.90
C ALA A 51 -9.15 -10.93 12.91
N ARG A 52 -9.17 -12.14 13.52
CA ARG A 52 -10.23 -12.55 14.46
C ARG A 52 -10.17 -11.74 15.75
N GLY A 53 -11.31 -11.24 16.18
CA GLY A 53 -11.44 -10.45 17.39
C GLY A 53 -10.75 -9.10 17.35
N ALA A 54 -10.26 -8.63 16.21
CA ALA A 54 -9.52 -7.37 16.08
C ALA A 54 -10.35 -6.14 16.48
N ARG A 55 -11.69 -6.24 16.50
CA ARG A 55 -12.61 -5.17 16.93
C ARG A 55 -13.03 -5.28 18.39
N ARG A 56 -12.59 -6.33 19.14
CA ARG A 56 -12.89 -6.42 20.57
C ARG A 56 -12.14 -5.34 21.35
N PRO A 57 -12.77 -4.68 22.32
CA PRO A 57 -12.09 -3.73 23.20
C PRO A 57 -10.83 -4.34 23.81
N GLY A 58 -9.72 -3.60 23.80
CA GLY A 58 -8.44 -4.05 24.36
C GLY A 58 -7.67 -5.10 23.56
N ASN A 59 -8.14 -5.51 22.39
CA ASN A 59 -7.39 -6.43 21.55
C ASN A 59 -6.17 -5.74 20.91
N LYS A 60 -4.99 -6.35 21.06
CA LYS A 60 -3.72 -5.82 20.50
C LYS A 60 -3.73 -5.68 18.97
N LEU A 61 -4.55 -6.49 18.27
CA LEU A 61 -4.68 -6.41 16.82
C LEU A 61 -5.50 -5.20 16.34
N ALA A 62 -6.24 -4.52 17.23
CA ALA A 62 -7.10 -3.40 16.84
C ALA A 62 -6.33 -2.27 16.14
N ALA A 63 -5.22 -1.81 16.73
CA ALA A 63 -4.37 -0.78 16.13
C ALA A 63 -3.56 -1.34 14.95
N ALA A 64 -3.00 -2.54 15.09
CA ALA A 64 -2.13 -3.16 14.09
C ALA A 64 -2.84 -3.48 12.77
N THR A 65 -4.18 -3.57 12.77
CA THR A 65 -4.99 -3.86 11.56
C THR A 65 -5.58 -2.61 10.91
N ASN A 66 -5.15 -1.42 11.28
CA ASN A 66 -5.55 -0.19 10.59
C ASN A 66 -4.81 -0.05 9.25
N PRO A 67 -5.45 0.57 8.23
CA PRO A 67 -4.76 0.90 6.99
C PRO A 67 -3.46 1.69 7.24
N LEU A 68 -2.51 1.50 6.34
CA LEU A 68 -1.16 2.08 6.35
C LEU A 68 -0.22 1.53 7.45
N SER A 69 -0.68 0.65 8.34
CA SER A 69 0.20 -0.01 9.32
C SER A 69 1.21 -0.90 8.59
N PHE A 70 2.52 -0.59 8.73
CA PHE A 70 3.62 -1.34 8.13
C PHE A 70 4.39 -2.11 9.20
N GLY A 71 4.66 -3.40 8.95
CA GLY A 71 5.39 -4.23 9.90
C GLY A 71 5.51 -5.68 9.47
N ARG A 72 5.74 -6.54 10.46
CA ARG A 72 5.83 -8.00 10.31
C ARG A 72 4.54 -8.64 10.79
N PHE A 73 4.04 -9.59 10.01
CA PHE A 73 2.78 -10.27 10.28
C PHE A 73 3.00 -11.78 10.29
N LYS A 74 2.52 -12.43 11.33
CA LYS A 74 2.49 -13.89 11.46
C LYS A 74 1.11 -14.37 11.03
N LEU A 75 1.06 -15.20 10.02
CA LEU A 75 -0.17 -15.65 9.38
C LEU A 75 -0.25 -17.16 9.39
N TYR A 76 -1.42 -17.69 9.70
CA TYR A 76 -1.77 -19.09 9.43
C TYR A 76 -2.42 -19.19 8.06
N GLU A 77 -1.90 -20.10 7.23
CA GLU A 77 -2.46 -20.37 5.92
C GLU A 77 -3.72 -21.22 6.02
N GLY A 78 -4.80 -20.75 5.40
CA GLY A 78 -6.07 -21.46 5.27
C GLY A 78 -6.25 -21.94 3.81
N LYS A 79 -7.40 -22.52 3.50
CA LYS A 79 -7.68 -23.05 2.16
C LYS A 79 -7.79 -21.94 1.08
N SER A 80 -8.30 -20.76 1.42
CA SER A 80 -8.58 -19.66 0.49
C SER A 80 -8.23 -18.27 1.05
N SER A 81 -7.68 -18.22 2.25
CA SER A 81 -7.35 -16.97 2.93
C SER A 81 -6.42 -17.25 4.11
N TYR A 82 -5.83 -16.20 4.63
CA TYR A 82 -4.93 -16.26 5.78
C TYR A 82 -5.65 -15.80 7.05
N THR A 83 -5.18 -16.27 8.21
CA THR A 83 -5.63 -15.77 9.52
C THR A 83 -4.45 -15.10 10.22
N LEU A 84 -4.62 -13.85 10.64
CA LEU A 84 -3.63 -13.09 11.39
C LEU A 84 -3.53 -13.67 12.82
N ALA A 85 -2.34 -14.12 13.18
CA ALA A 85 -2.02 -14.58 14.52
C ALA A 85 -1.40 -13.46 15.37
N GLU A 86 -0.37 -12.80 14.82
CA GLU A 86 0.41 -11.78 15.51
C GLU A 86 0.81 -10.68 14.50
N ALA A 87 0.99 -9.46 14.97
CA ALA A 87 1.53 -8.35 14.19
C ALA A 87 2.52 -7.54 15.05
N GLU A 88 3.69 -7.27 14.46
CA GLU A 88 4.72 -6.39 15.01
C GLU A 88 4.84 -5.18 14.09
N ILE A 89 4.22 -4.06 14.46
CA ILE A 89 4.18 -2.87 13.62
C ILE A 89 5.44 -2.03 13.85
N GLN A 90 6.14 -1.74 12.77
CA GLN A 90 7.36 -0.95 12.73
C GLN A 90 7.08 0.52 12.44
N ASN A 91 6.02 0.83 11.68
CA ASN A 91 5.61 2.17 11.37
C ASN A 91 4.08 2.26 11.24
N TYR A 92 3.48 3.17 12.00
CA TYR A 92 2.05 3.49 11.93
C TYR A 92 1.78 4.75 11.11
N PHE A 93 2.82 5.45 10.65
CA PHE A 93 2.72 6.77 10.01
C PHE A 93 1.86 7.72 10.85
N GLU A 94 2.23 7.88 12.12
CA GLU A 94 1.41 8.60 13.12
C GLU A 94 1.22 10.07 12.76
N GLU A 95 2.16 10.67 12.03
CA GLU A 95 2.08 12.03 11.51
C GLU A 95 0.83 12.23 10.66
N LEU A 96 0.43 11.22 9.88
CA LEU A 96 -0.77 11.26 9.03
C LEU A 96 -2.08 11.22 9.84
N ARG A 97 -2.05 10.88 11.13
CA ARG A 97 -3.26 10.91 11.97
C ARG A 97 -3.72 12.31 12.31
N THR A 98 -2.81 13.26 12.28
CA THR A 98 -3.08 14.69 12.56
C THR A 98 -3.08 15.53 11.29
N ASP A 99 -2.57 15.02 10.19
CA ASP A 99 -2.61 15.62 8.86
C ASP A 99 -3.72 14.99 8.02
N TYR A 100 -4.90 15.61 8.02
CA TYR A 100 -6.06 15.10 7.28
C TYR A 100 -5.80 14.99 5.77
N ILE A 101 -5.13 15.98 5.18
CA ILE A 101 -4.81 16.01 3.74
C ILE A 101 -3.79 14.93 3.43
N GLY A 102 -2.71 14.83 4.21
CA GLY A 102 -1.70 13.77 4.06
C GLY A 102 -2.31 12.37 4.22
N ALA A 103 -3.24 12.18 5.16
CA ALA A 103 -3.98 10.93 5.31
C ALA A 103 -4.79 10.56 4.06
N CYS A 104 -5.46 11.53 3.43
CA CYS A 104 -6.20 11.31 2.18
C CYS A 104 -5.26 10.89 1.03
N TYR A 105 -4.07 11.52 0.89
CA TYR A 105 -3.05 11.08 -0.06
C TYR A 105 -2.57 9.65 0.24
N GLY A 106 -2.29 9.34 1.50
CA GLY A 106 -1.86 8.01 1.92
C GLY A 106 -2.89 6.94 1.58
N MET A 107 -4.18 7.20 1.84
CA MET A 107 -5.26 6.29 1.47
C MET A 107 -5.41 6.15 -0.04
N TYR A 108 -5.26 7.24 -0.80
CA TYR A 108 -5.25 7.19 -2.26
C TYR A 108 -4.13 6.30 -2.79
N PHE A 109 -2.91 6.43 -2.27
CA PHE A 109 -1.79 5.58 -2.66
C PHE A 109 -2.04 4.11 -2.34
N ALA A 110 -2.67 3.83 -1.20
CA ALA A 110 -3.06 2.46 -0.84
C ALA A 110 -4.14 1.90 -1.78
N GLU A 111 -5.11 2.70 -2.21
CA GLU A 111 -6.13 2.29 -3.20
C GLU A 111 -5.50 1.96 -4.56
N VAL A 112 -4.56 2.77 -5.05
CA VAL A 112 -3.82 2.51 -6.29
C VAL A 112 -2.98 1.24 -6.18
N ALA A 113 -2.28 1.05 -5.05
CA ALA A 113 -1.52 -0.18 -4.80
C ALA A 113 -2.44 -1.41 -4.74
N ASP A 114 -3.62 -1.31 -4.10
CA ASP A 114 -4.60 -2.40 -4.08
C ASP A 114 -5.14 -2.74 -5.47
N TYR A 115 -5.30 -1.75 -6.33
CA TYR A 115 -5.73 -1.94 -7.72
C TYR A 115 -4.72 -2.74 -8.54
N TYR A 116 -3.44 -2.39 -8.48
CA TYR A 116 -2.40 -3.00 -9.30
C TYR A 116 -1.94 -4.37 -8.82
N THR A 117 -1.89 -4.60 -7.51
CA THR A 117 -1.23 -5.77 -6.93
C THR A 117 -2.10 -7.03 -6.88
N ARG A 118 -1.47 -8.21 -6.92
CA ARG A 118 -2.11 -9.54 -6.92
C ARG A 118 -1.42 -10.47 -5.94
N GLU A 119 -2.10 -11.56 -5.58
CA GLU A 119 -1.54 -12.64 -4.78
C GLU A 119 -0.54 -13.47 -5.59
N ASN A 120 0.51 -13.95 -4.94
CA ASN A 120 1.59 -14.75 -5.50
C ASN A 120 2.41 -14.09 -6.62
N ASN A 121 2.28 -12.77 -6.82
CA ASN A 121 3.17 -11.99 -7.66
C ASN A 121 4.30 -11.36 -6.83
N ASP A 122 5.43 -11.05 -7.46
CA ASP A 122 6.44 -10.19 -6.86
C ASP A 122 5.98 -8.73 -6.93
N GLU A 123 5.40 -8.27 -5.83
CA GLU A 123 4.91 -6.90 -5.68
C GLU A 123 5.85 -6.03 -4.82
N SER A 124 7.09 -6.47 -4.67
CA SER A 124 8.08 -5.80 -3.81
C SER A 124 8.36 -4.36 -4.21
N GLN A 125 8.34 -4.04 -5.52
CA GLN A 125 8.53 -2.68 -6.01
C GLN A 125 7.34 -1.77 -5.67
N MET A 126 6.11 -2.26 -5.80
CA MET A 126 4.92 -1.51 -5.41
C MET A 126 4.87 -1.29 -3.89
N LEU A 127 5.22 -2.29 -3.09
CA LEU A 127 5.31 -2.16 -1.64
C LEU A 127 6.35 -1.09 -1.24
N LYS A 128 7.52 -1.10 -1.85
CA LYS A 128 8.57 -0.09 -1.62
C LYS A 128 8.10 1.31 -2.02
N LEU A 129 7.45 1.43 -3.20
CA LEU A 129 6.93 2.69 -3.70
C LEU A 129 5.90 3.26 -2.73
N LEU A 130 4.91 2.46 -2.32
CA LEU A 130 3.90 2.88 -1.34
C LEU A 130 4.55 3.36 -0.03
N TYR A 131 5.49 2.57 0.51
CA TYR A 131 6.17 2.91 1.76
C TYR A 131 6.97 4.22 1.67
N GLN A 132 7.74 4.43 0.59
CA GLN A 132 8.53 5.66 0.41
C GLN A 132 7.63 6.88 0.15
N SER A 133 6.52 6.71 -0.56
CA SER A 133 5.54 7.78 -0.79
C SER A 133 4.87 8.23 0.51
N LEU A 134 4.49 7.28 1.37
CA LEU A 134 3.96 7.60 2.70
C LEU A 134 4.99 8.32 3.56
N ARG A 135 6.26 7.91 3.51
CA ARG A 135 7.34 8.63 4.20
C ARG A 135 7.51 10.06 3.67
N ALA A 136 7.42 10.26 2.35
CA ALA A 136 7.55 11.58 1.75
C ALA A 136 6.42 12.52 2.18
N ILE A 137 5.17 12.04 2.21
CA ILE A 137 4.01 12.80 2.73
C ILE A 137 4.20 13.09 4.22
N SER A 138 4.56 12.09 5.05
CA SER A 138 4.75 12.27 6.50
C SER A 138 5.87 13.25 6.84
N ALA A 139 6.94 13.28 6.05
CA ALA A 139 8.05 14.20 6.26
C ALA A 139 7.73 15.66 5.89
N ALA A 140 6.67 15.90 5.12
CA ALA A 140 6.21 17.22 4.64
C ALA A 140 7.33 18.10 4.04
N SER A 141 8.38 17.47 3.48
CA SER A 141 9.53 18.16 2.90
C SER A 141 9.33 18.54 1.43
N LEU A 142 8.34 17.92 0.78
CA LEU A 142 7.94 18.15 -0.60
C LEU A 142 6.45 18.51 -0.66
N PRO A 143 6.01 19.31 -1.66
CA PRO A 143 4.60 19.52 -1.89
C PRO A 143 3.85 18.20 -2.13
N ASN A 144 2.73 17.98 -1.46
CA ASN A 144 1.93 16.77 -1.64
C ASN A 144 1.53 16.50 -3.10
N PRO A 145 1.17 17.50 -3.93
CA PRO A 145 0.94 17.30 -5.36
C PRO A 145 2.15 16.71 -6.10
N LEU A 146 3.38 17.16 -5.79
CA LEU A 146 4.58 16.57 -6.39
C LEU A 146 4.76 15.11 -5.98
N VAL A 147 4.58 14.79 -4.69
CA VAL A 147 4.66 13.40 -4.21
C VAL A 147 3.63 12.53 -4.92
N ARG A 148 2.42 13.05 -5.14
CA ARG A 148 1.37 12.36 -5.90
C ARG A 148 1.79 12.08 -7.34
N CYS A 149 2.24 13.08 -8.09
CA CYS A 149 2.67 12.91 -9.49
C CYS A 149 3.80 11.87 -9.61
N VAL A 150 4.78 11.92 -8.71
CA VAL A 150 5.89 10.95 -8.66
C VAL A 150 5.35 9.54 -8.39
N PHE A 151 4.44 9.39 -7.43
CA PHE A 151 3.82 8.11 -7.11
C PHE A 151 3.05 7.54 -8.31
N GLU A 152 2.15 8.33 -8.90
CA GLU A 152 1.29 7.92 -10.03
C GLU A 152 2.11 7.47 -11.23
N CYS A 153 3.07 8.30 -11.68
CA CYS A 153 3.95 7.97 -12.80
C CYS A 153 4.80 6.72 -12.51
N LYS A 154 5.34 6.60 -11.29
CA LYS A 154 6.14 5.43 -10.91
C LYS A 154 5.31 4.17 -10.75
N ALA A 155 4.07 4.24 -10.26
CA ALA A 155 3.16 3.10 -10.18
C ALA A 155 2.87 2.51 -11.57
N ILE A 156 2.62 3.37 -12.56
CA ILE A 156 2.47 2.97 -13.97
C ILE A 156 3.77 2.33 -14.49
N ALA A 157 4.94 2.92 -14.18
CA ALA A 157 6.24 2.41 -14.62
C ALA A 157 6.60 1.05 -14.00
N VAL A 158 6.31 0.83 -12.72
CA VAL A 158 6.53 -0.44 -12.04
C VAL A 158 5.70 -1.57 -12.67
N ASN A 159 4.53 -1.24 -13.20
CA ASN A 159 3.66 -2.19 -13.91
C ASN A 159 4.00 -2.32 -15.41
N GLY A 160 5.05 -1.64 -15.90
CA GLY A 160 5.52 -1.75 -17.28
C GLY A 160 4.66 -1.00 -18.31
N GLU A 161 3.80 -0.09 -17.88
CA GLU A 161 2.84 0.62 -18.73
C GLU A 161 3.20 2.08 -18.98
N PHE A 162 4.31 2.58 -18.41
CA PHE A 162 4.70 3.98 -18.55
C PHE A 162 5.15 4.31 -19.98
N PRO A 163 4.50 5.28 -20.67
CA PRO A 163 4.75 5.54 -22.08
C PRO A 163 5.97 6.44 -22.35
N GLY A 164 6.65 6.92 -21.31
CA GLY A 164 7.63 7.99 -21.40
C GLY A 164 6.99 9.39 -21.42
N PRO A 165 7.80 10.45 -21.58
CA PRO A 165 7.28 11.81 -21.73
C PRO A 165 6.40 11.96 -22.97
N PRO A 166 5.30 12.76 -22.92
CA PRO A 166 4.50 13.10 -24.10
C PRO A 166 5.32 13.70 -25.24
N THR A 167 5.03 13.30 -26.48
CA THR A 167 5.71 13.78 -27.70
C THR A 167 4.80 14.61 -28.60
N ASP A 168 3.51 14.69 -28.27
CA ASP A 168 2.45 15.37 -29.02
C ASP A 168 2.34 16.88 -28.71
N ARG A 169 3.07 17.35 -27.71
CA ARG A 169 3.09 18.73 -27.26
C ARG A 169 4.48 19.15 -26.79
N LYS A 170 4.72 20.47 -26.77
CA LYS A 170 5.95 21.03 -26.19
C LYS A 170 5.85 21.08 -24.69
N LEU A 171 6.85 20.58 -24.01
CA LEU A 171 7.01 20.60 -22.55
C LEU A 171 8.27 21.38 -22.17
N GLU A 172 8.33 21.82 -20.91
CA GLU A 172 9.56 22.29 -20.30
C GLU A 172 10.61 21.16 -20.31
N GLU A 173 11.88 21.48 -20.58
CA GLU A 173 12.96 20.48 -20.54
C GLU A 173 13.07 19.82 -19.17
N SER A 174 12.82 20.58 -18.10
CA SER A 174 12.81 20.08 -16.72
C SER A 174 11.69 19.09 -16.46
N THR A 175 10.52 19.24 -17.11
CA THR A 175 9.41 18.29 -17.03
C THR A 175 9.79 16.97 -17.70
N VAL A 176 10.37 17.04 -18.90
CA VAL A 176 10.86 15.84 -19.61
C VAL A 176 11.93 15.11 -18.79
N TYR A 177 12.86 15.87 -18.19
CA TYR A 177 13.89 15.30 -17.33
C TYR A 177 13.27 14.62 -16.09
N ALA A 178 12.33 15.29 -15.41
CA ALA A 178 11.65 14.75 -14.24
C ALA A 178 10.92 13.44 -14.54
N LEU A 179 10.18 13.36 -15.66
CA LEU A 179 9.48 12.14 -16.08
C LEU A 179 10.45 10.97 -16.33
N ARG A 180 11.55 11.24 -17.05
CA ARG A 180 12.60 10.23 -17.28
C ARG A 180 13.30 9.81 -15.98
N TYR A 181 13.52 10.77 -15.08
CA TYR A 181 14.10 10.47 -13.75
C TYR A 181 13.17 9.59 -12.93
N ILE A 182 11.86 9.87 -12.89
CA ILE A 182 10.85 9.05 -12.20
C ILE A 182 10.83 7.64 -12.78
N GLU A 183 10.83 7.51 -14.10
CA GLU A 183 10.83 6.20 -14.76
C GLU A 183 12.07 5.37 -14.40
N ALA A 184 13.26 5.94 -14.61
CA ALA A 184 14.53 5.22 -14.53
C ALA A 184 15.06 5.02 -13.10
N SER A 185 14.71 5.92 -12.16
CA SER A 185 15.29 5.91 -10.81
C SER A 185 14.77 4.76 -9.95
N PRO A 186 15.62 4.17 -9.10
CA PRO A 186 15.15 3.27 -8.06
C PRO A 186 14.23 4.02 -7.08
N VAL A 187 13.28 3.30 -6.50
CA VAL A 187 12.21 3.86 -5.65
C VAL A 187 12.77 4.67 -4.48
N GLU A 188 13.91 4.26 -3.93
CA GLU A 188 14.56 4.91 -2.79
C GLU A 188 15.09 6.32 -3.10
N LYS A 189 15.20 6.70 -4.38
CA LYS A 189 15.72 8.00 -4.84
C LYS A 189 14.64 8.95 -5.36
N LEU A 190 13.38 8.53 -5.42
CA LEU A 190 12.32 9.28 -6.09
C LEU A 190 12.00 10.64 -5.44
N TYR A 191 12.08 10.73 -4.12
CA TYR A 191 11.64 11.92 -3.37
C TYR A 191 12.81 12.80 -2.93
N THR A 192 13.76 13.05 -3.85
CA THR A 192 15.01 13.78 -3.57
C THR A 192 15.16 15.05 -4.40
N PHE A 193 14.14 15.46 -5.16
CA PHE A 193 14.17 16.64 -6.02
C PHE A 193 12.93 17.52 -5.82
N THR A 194 13.07 18.77 -6.17
CA THR A 194 11.98 19.76 -6.23
C THR A 194 11.85 20.27 -7.66
N VAL A 195 10.72 20.87 -7.97
CA VAL A 195 10.42 21.47 -9.28
C VAL A 195 9.84 22.86 -9.12
N THR A 196 9.83 23.65 -10.19
CA THR A 196 9.11 24.93 -10.22
C THR A 196 7.59 24.69 -10.33
N ASP A 197 6.78 25.71 -9.99
CA ASP A 197 5.33 25.61 -10.10
C ASP A 197 4.87 25.29 -11.54
N ALA A 198 5.56 25.85 -12.56
CA ALA A 198 5.26 25.56 -13.95
C ALA A 198 5.48 24.08 -14.30
N VAL A 199 6.60 23.51 -13.86
CA VAL A 199 6.91 22.09 -14.05
C VAL A 199 5.93 21.21 -13.27
N LEU A 200 5.57 21.61 -12.04
CA LEU A 200 4.57 20.87 -11.24
C LEU A 200 3.23 20.83 -11.96
N ALA A 201 2.75 21.95 -12.49
CA ALA A 201 1.48 22.00 -13.23
C ALA A 201 1.49 21.09 -14.47
N GLU A 202 2.59 21.05 -15.22
CA GLU A 202 2.73 20.09 -16.34
C GLU A 202 2.72 18.63 -15.86
N LEU A 203 3.43 18.33 -14.77
CA LEU A 203 3.46 16.98 -14.19
C LEU A 203 2.08 16.54 -13.71
N GLU A 204 1.31 17.42 -13.05
CA GLU A 204 -0.05 17.13 -12.61
C GLU A 204 -0.98 16.78 -13.77
N GLN A 205 -0.92 17.58 -14.84
CA GLN A 205 -1.70 17.30 -16.04
C GLN A 205 -1.33 15.97 -16.69
N ILE A 206 -0.03 15.68 -16.83
CA ILE A 206 0.46 14.44 -17.43
C ILE A 206 0.09 13.23 -16.56
N ALA A 207 0.27 13.33 -15.26
CA ALA A 207 -0.07 12.25 -14.33
C ALA A 207 -1.58 11.94 -14.35
N GLU A 208 -2.44 12.97 -14.38
CA GLU A 208 -3.89 12.80 -14.51
C GLU A 208 -4.28 12.12 -15.84
N GLU A 209 -3.70 12.55 -16.95
CA GLU A 209 -3.91 11.94 -18.28
C GLU A 209 -3.48 10.49 -18.30
N TYR A 210 -2.32 10.15 -17.68
CA TYR A 210 -1.81 8.79 -17.64
C TYR A 210 -2.64 7.90 -16.71
N MET A 211 -3.02 8.37 -15.54
CA MET A 211 -3.92 7.64 -14.66
C MET A 211 -5.26 7.36 -15.33
N LYS A 212 -5.83 8.32 -16.04
CA LYS A 212 -7.07 8.12 -16.81
C LYS A 212 -6.90 7.11 -17.93
N ARG A 213 -5.78 7.12 -18.65
CA ARG A 213 -5.53 6.29 -19.83
C ARG A 213 -5.16 4.85 -19.47
N TYR A 214 -4.28 4.66 -18.49
CA TYR A 214 -3.69 3.35 -18.17
C TYR A 214 -4.37 2.65 -17.00
N VAL A 215 -4.90 3.41 -16.04
CA VAL A 215 -5.62 2.85 -14.90
C VAL A 215 -7.14 2.85 -15.16
N GLY A 216 -7.69 3.96 -15.62
CA GLY A 216 -9.11 4.07 -15.98
C GLY A 216 -10.08 3.78 -14.83
N HIS A 217 -9.61 3.83 -13.59
CA HIS A 217 -10.37 3.52 -12.38
C HIS A 217 -10.58 4.77 -11.53
N THR A 218 -11.77 4.89 -10.93
CA THR A 218 -12.07 5.99 -10.01
C THR A 218 -11.71 5.57 -8.58
N PHE A 219 -10.83 6.33 -7.93
CA PHE A 219 -10.42 6.11 -6.56
C PHE A 219 -11.17 7.03 -5.61
N ARG A 220 -11.80 6.46 -4.59
CA ARG A 220 -12.63 7.22 -3.64
C ARG A 220 -11.85 8.29 -2.89
N SER A 221 -10.64 7.97 -2.46
CA SER A 221 -9.79 8.93 -1.72
C SER A 221 -9.35 10.10 -2.60
N LEU A 222 -9.16 9.88 -3.91
CA LEU A 222 -8.86 10.96 -4.86
C LEU A 222 -10.05 11.91 -5.04
N GLU A 223 -11.28 11.39 -5.08
CA GLU A 223 -12.49 12.22 -5.14
C GLU A 223 -12.63 13.10 -3.87
N VAL A 224 -12.31 12.55 -2.71
CA VAL A 224 -12.29 13.33 -1.46
C VAL A 224 -11.23 14.44 -1.54
N LEU A 225 -10.01 14.14 -2.01
CA LEU A 225 -8.95 15.14 -2.18
C LEU A 225 -9.37 16.31 -3.08
N LYS A 226 -10.08 16.03 -4.19
CA LYS A 226 -10.58 17.06 -5.13
C LYS A 226 -11.62 17.98 -4.49
N THR A 227 -12.28 17.58 -3.41
CA THR A 227 -13.23 18.42 -2.67
C THR A 227 -12.58 19.30 -1.62
N LEU A 228 -11.29 19.05 -1.31
CA LEU A 228 -10.52 19.76 -0.29
C LEU A 228 -9.55 20.80 -0.86
N SER A 229 -9.30 20.75 -2.17
CA SER A 229 -8.49 21.69 -2.94
C SER A 229 -9.39 22.70 -3.63
#